data_05d209be337de2ddcfe1fcdd7d35e779
#
_entry.id   05d209be337de2ddcfe1fcdd7d35e779
#
_cell.length_a   1.000
_cell.length_b   1.000
_cell.length_c   1.000
_cell.angle_alpha   90.00
_cell.angle_beta   90.00
_cell.angle_gamma   90.00
#
_symmetry.space_group_name_H-M   'P 1'
#
loop_
_entity.id
_entity.type
_entity.pdbx_description
1 polymer ?
#
loop_
_entity_poly.entity_id
_entity_poly.type
_entity_poly.pdbx_seq_one_letter_code
_entity_poly.pdbx_strand_id
1 'polypeptide(L)'
;MSTQIRDERETQLPTARAVDMKLEVVSIPVSDSDRAVKFYSSLGWRQDATPPGSGVVQFTPPGSACSVQWGAGPGPTTAAPGSARGLWLIVSDLQAALDKLASVGVAADKVFHFGQKGIEPGIDPAHNTYSSFASFRDPDGNQWLFQEITNRLPGRVDAAETSFGSAEDLASAMRRAEKAHGEHEKRMGGVRDENWSDWYALYMVADQKGTEPPR
;
A
#
# COMPACT_ATOMS: atom_id res chain seq x y z
N MET A 1 -7.03 -6.92 39.54
CA MET A 1 -7.69 -6.47 38.31
C MET A 1 -7.20 -7.38 37.22
N SER A 2 -8.08 -8.25 36.69
CA SER A 2 -7.70 -9.30 35.73
C SER A 2 -7.72 -8.69 34.31
N THR A 3 -6.56 -8.57 33.70
CA THR A 3 -6.43 -8.16 32.30
C THR A 3 -6.91 -9.31 31.44
N GLN A 4 -8.05 -9.17 30.81
CA GLN A 4 -8.53 -10.13 29.80
C GLN A 4 -7.55 -10.12 28.62
N ILE A 5 -6.86 -11.24 28.44
CA ILE A 5 -6.12 -11.55 27.23
C ILE A 5 -7.20 -11.69 26.13
N ARG A 6 -7.17 -10.81 25.12
CA ARG A 6 -7.95 -10.97 23.89
C ARG A 6 -7.53 -12.29 23.26
N ASP A 7 -8.47 -13.19 23.09
CA ASP A 7 -8.36 -14.41 22.32
C ASP A 7 -8.11 -14.02 20.85
N GLU A 8 -6.84 -13.97 20.44
CA GLU A 8 -6.44 -13.77 19.04
C GLU A 8 -6.70 -15.09 18.31
N ARG A 9 -7.90 -15.23 17.76
CA ARG A 9 -8.22 -16.38 16.91
C ARG A 9 -7.33 -16.37 15.70
N GLU A 10 -6.54 -17.41 15.55
CA GLU A 10 -5.82 -17.69 14.30
C GLU A 10 -6.83 -17.72 13.15
N THR A 11 -6.64 -16.84 12.18
CA THR A 11 -7.46 -16.81 10.97
C THR A 11 -6.89 -17.83 9.99
N GLN A 12 -7.62 -18.90 9.71
CA GLN A 12 -7.24 -19.84 8.65
C GLN A 12 -7.29 -19.12 7.30
N LEU A 13 -6.18 -19.20 6.56
CA LEU A 13 -6.15 -18.71 5.18
C LEU A 13 -6.97 -19.61 4.28
N PRO A 14 -7.67 -19.05 3.27
CA PRO A 14 -8.40 -19.86 2.29
C PRO A 14 -7.46 -20.84 1.58
N THR A 15 -7.90 -22.07 1.34
CA THR A 15 -7.14 -23.04 0.55
C THR A 15 -7.13 -22.57 -0.91
N ALA A 16 -5.96 -22.19 -1.43
CA ALA A 16 -5.83 -21.79 -2.82
C ALA A 16 -6.05 -22.96 -3.78
N ARG A 17 -6.74 -22.71 -4.90
CA ARG A 17 -6.90 -23.70 -5.99
C ARG A 17 -5.61 -23.88 -6.81
N ALA A 18 -4.62 -23.01 -6.61
CA ALA A 18 -3.29 -23.04 -7.20
C ALA A 18 -2.27 -22.72 -6.10
N VAL A 19 -0.97 -22.87 -6.41
CA VAL A 19 0.10 -22.44 -5.49
C VAL A 19 -0.03 -20.93 -5.26
N ASP A 20 -0.34 -20.54 -4.02
CA ASP A 20 -0.42 -19.15 -3.60
C ASP A 20 0.97 -18.66 -3.19
N MET A 21 1.45 -17.59 -3.84
CA MET A 21 2.73 -16.95 -3.53
C MET A 21 2.48 -15.46 -3.32
N LYS A 22 2.56 -15.02 -2.06
CA LYS A 22 2.41 -13.61 -1.67
C LYS A 22 3.74 -13.07 -1.16
N LEU A 23 4.08 -11.84 -1.55
CA LEU A 23 5.17 -11.14 -0.91
C LEU A 23 4.67 -10.63 0.44
N GLU A 24 5.01 -11.38 1.49
CA GLU A 24 4.53 -11.13 2.86
C GLU A 24 5.43 -10.15 3.60
N VAL A 25 6.75 -10.32 3.46
CA VAL A 25 7.70 -9.55 4.25
C VAL A 25 9.03 -9.37 3.54
N VAL A 26 9.64 -8.19 3.71
CA VAL A 26 10.99 -7.86 3.25
C VAL A 26 11.87 -7.63 4.47
N SER A 27 13.03 -8.30 4.52
CA SER A 27 14.01 -8.08 5.59
C SER A 27 14.88 -6.87 5.29
N ILE A 28 14.97 -5.94 6.25
CA ILE A 28 15.83 -4.75 6.17
C ILE A 28 16.95 -4.81 7.21
N PRO A 29 18.17 -4.39 6.84
CA PRO A 29 19.29 -4.41 7.77
C PRO A 29 19.25 -3.21 8.72
N VAL A 30 19.19 -3.49 10.02
CA VAL A 30 19.08 -2.50 11.10
C VAL A 30 20.16 -2.75 12.13
N SER A 31 20.86 -1.72 12.61
CA SER A 31 21.90 -1.81 13.63
C SER A 31 21.37 -1.64 15.05
N ASP A 32 20.29 -0.88 15.22
CA ASP A 32 19.66 -0.58 16.51
C ASP A 32 18.15 -0.75 16.40
N SER A 33 17.64 -1.85 16.96
CA SER A 33 16.23 -2.22 16.90
C SER A 33 15.32 -1.20 17.59
N ASP A 34 15.73 -0.67 18.75
CA ASP A 34 14.89 0.28 19.50
C ASP A 34 14.76 1.63 18.76
N ARG A 35 15.83 2.05 18.12
CA ARG A 35 15.83 3.25 17.26
C ARG A 35 14.93 3.05 16.06
N ALA A 36 15.00 1.90 15.40
CA ALA A 36 14.15 1.57 14.27
C ALA A 36 12.66 1.48 14.69
N VAL A 37 12.34 0.83 15.82
CA VAL A 37 10.98 0.77 16.38
C VAL A 37 10.41 2.19 16.56
N LYS A 38 11.18 3.10 17.19
CA LYS A 38 10.74 4.49 17.39
C LYS A 38 10.49 5.19 16.07
N PHE A 39 11.38 4.99 15.10
CA PHE A 39 11.27 5.62 13.77
C PHE A 39 10.02 5.16 13.03
N TYR A 40 9.84 3.86 12.81
CA TYR A 40 8.70 3.34 12.05
C TYR A 40 7.37 3.57 12.78
N SER A 41 7.34 3.52 14.12
CA SER A 41 6.16 3.91 14.90
C SER A 41 5.78 5.39 14.70
N SER A 42 6.76 6.30 14.62
CA SER A 42 6.51 7.73 14.40
C SER A 42 5.89 8.00 13.01
N LEU A 43 6.21 7.17 12.02
CA LEU A 43 5.59 7.21 10.70
C LEU A 43 4.12 6.71 10.71
N GLY A 44 3.67 6.12 11.82
CA GLY A 44 2.33 5.54 11.96
C GLY A 44 2.24 4.12 11.43
N TRP A 45 3.38 3.44 11.24
CA TRP A 45 3.38 2.04 10.86
C TRP A 45 2.97 1.17 12.04
N ARG A 46 2.23 0.10 11.77
CA ARG A 46 1.80 -0.87 12.78
C ARG A 46 2.93 -1.84 13.09
N GLN A 47 3.28 -1.98 14.37
CA GLN A 47 4.09 -3.10 14.81
C GLN A 47 3.23 -4.37 14.87
N ASP A 48 3.64 -5.41 14.18
CA ASP A 48 2.93 -6.67 14.13
C ASP A 48 3.36 -7.61 15.26
N ALA A 49 2.48 -8.52 15.65
CA ALA A 49 2.84 -9.60 16.55
C ALA A 49 3.76 -10.58 15.83
N THR A 50 4.80 -11.04 16.53
CA THR A 50 5.75 -12.06 16.03
C THR A 50 5.80 -13.22 17.02
N PRO A 51 6.22 -14.44 16.57
CA PRO A 51 6.28 -15.58 17.46
C PRO A 51 7.13 -15.29 18.71
N PRO A 52 6.66 -15.65 19.92
CA PRO A 52 7.39 -15.42 21.16
C PRO A 52 8.82 -15.99 21.10
N GLY A 53 9.81 -15.19 21.48
CA GLY A 53 11.21 -15.60 21.51
C GLY A 53 11.91 -15.64 20.14
N SER A 54 11.23 -15.27 19.05
CA SER A 54 11.84 -15.21 17.71
C SER A 54 12.94 -14.15 17.57
N GLY A 55 12.92 -13.11 18.42
CA GLY A 55 13.80 -11.95 18.30
C GLY A 55 13.53 -11.09 17.05
N VAL A 56 12.45 -11.39 16.31
CA VAL A 56 12.06 -10.64 15.11
C VAL A 56 11.13 -9.49 15.50
N VAL A 57 11.39 -8.33 14.91
CA VAL A 57 10.50 -7.17 14.94
C VAL A 57 9.96 -6.95 13.54
N GLN A 58 8.63 -6.80 13.42
CA GLN A 58 7.96 -6.62 12.13
C GLN A 58 7.09 -5.37 12.17
N PHE A 59 7.09 -4.62 11.07
CA PHE A 59 6.27 -3.42 10.89
C PHE A 59 5.56 -3.44 9.54
N THR A 60 4.28 -3.06 9.54
CA THR A 60 3.46 -2.95 8.32
C THR A 60 3.12 -1.48 8.07
N PRO A 61 3.48 -0.93 6.89
CA PRO A 61 3.01 0.39 6.47
C PRO A 61 1.48 0.45 6.37
N PRO A 62 0.83 1.59 6.65
CA PRO A 62 -0.61 1.73 6.48
C PRO A 62 -1.07 1.35 5.06
N GLY A 63 -2.07 0.47 4.95
CA GLY A 63 -2.62 0.02 3.68
C GLY A 63 -1.73 -0.97 2.89
N SER A 64 -0.58 -1.40 3.44
CA SER A 64 0.28 -2.39 2.80
C SER A 64 -0.12 -3.82 3.18
N ALA A 65 -0.06 -4.73 2.20
CA ALA A 65 -0.13 -6.17 2.45
C ALA A 65 1.25 -6.80 2.69
N CYS A 66 2.34 -6.02 2.48
CA CYS A 66 3.71 -6.45 2.69
C CYS A 66 4.31 -5.68 3.86
N SER A 67 4.98 -6.39 4.76
CA SER A 67 5.65 -5.86 5.93
C SER A 67 7.16 -5.73 5.72
N VAL A 68 7.84 -5.06 6.65
CA VAL A 68 9.29 -5.15 6.80
C VAL A 68 9.64 -5.76 8.14
N GLN A 69 10.77 -6.47 8.19
CA GLN A 69 11.25 -7.07 9.43
C GLN A 69 12.75 -6.91 9.62
N TRP A 70 13.16 -6.98 10.88
CA TRP A 70 14.55 -7.11 11.30
C TRP A 70 14.61 -7.90 12.60
N GLY A 71 15.80 -8.23 13.09
CA GLY A 71 15.92 -8.93 14.37
C GLY A 71 17.34 -9.38 14.70
N ALA A 72 17.51 -9.93 15.91
CA ALA A 72 18.74 -10.50 16.40
C ALA A 72 18.86 -11.99 16.05
N GLY A 73 20.08 -12.50 15.97
CA GLY A 73 20.39 -13.91 15.71
C GLY A 73 20.84 -14.16 14.27
N PRO A 74 20.69 -15.38 13.74
CA PRO A 74 20.89 -15.63 12.31
C PRO A 74 19.80 -14.91 11.51
N GLY A 75 19.72 -13.61 11.75
CA GLY A 75 18.66 -12.70 11.44
C GLY A 75 18.15 -12.80 9.99
N PRO A 76 17.04 -12.18 9.70
CA PRO A 76 16.42 -12.28 8.39
C PRO A 76 17.33 -11.78 7.25
N THR A 77 18.43 -11.11 7.56
CA THR A 77 19.42 -10.67 6.56
C THR A 77 20.82 -10.50 7.17
N THR A 78 21.85 -10.82 6.37
CA THR A 78 23.28 -10.58 6.70
C THR A 78 23.80 -9.29 6.05
N ALA A 79 22.96 -8.51 5.37
CA ALA A 79 23.33 -7.26 4.74
C ALA A 79 23.75 -6.22 5.79
N ALA A 80 24.66 -5.33 5.41
CA ALA A 80 25.11 -4.27 6.30
C ALA A 80 23.95 -3.31 6.65
N PRO A 81 23.86 -2.83 7.91
CA PRO A 81 22.86 -1.83 8.29
C PRO A 81 22.85 -0.65 7.32
N GLY A 82 21.66 -0.18 6.95
CA GLY A 82 21.47 0.94 6.04
C GLY A 82 21.74 0.63 4.56
N SER A 83 21.95 -0.63 4.18
CA SER A 83 22.25 -1.00 2.79
C SER A 83 21.00 -1.29 1.94
N ALA A 84 19.82 -1.41 2.52
CA ALA A 84 18.62 -1.70 1.75
C ALA A 84 18.29 -0.56 0.78
N ARG A 85 17.96 -0.94 -0.45
CA ARG A 85 17.56 -0.07 -1.56
C ARG A 85 16.37 -0.69 -2.29
N GLY A 86 15.68 0.14 -3.08
CA GLY A 86 14.55 -0.35 -3.88
C GLY A 86 13.30 -0.64 -3.05
N LEU A 87 13.15 -0.05 -1.88
CA LEU A 87 11.97 -0.14 -1.04
C LEU A 87 10.98 0.94 -1.50
N TRP A 88 9.88 0.51 -2.10
CA TRP A 88 8.89 1.42 -2.69
C TRP A 88 7.62 1.49 -1.84
N LEU A 89 7.17 2.70 -1.58
CA LEU A 89 5.90 3.01 -0.94
C LEU A 89 5.02 3.76 -1.94
N ILE A 90 3.87 3.22 -2.22
CA ILE A 90 2.91 3.85 -3.12
C ILE A 90 1.98 4.74 -2.30
N VAL A 91 1.84 5.97 -2.72
CA VAL A 91 0.96 6.96 -2.10
C VAL A 91 0.02 7.56 -3.15
N SER A 92 -1.20 7.90 -2.75
CA SER A 92 -2.16 8.57 -3.61
C SER A 92 -1.95 10.09 -3.70
N ASP A 93 -1.20 10.65 -2.73
CA ASP A 93 -0.88 12.07 -2.61
C ASP A 93 0.53 12.20 -2.04
N LEU A 94 1.47 12.62 -2.89
CA LEU A 94 2.87 12.72 -2.50
C LEU A 94 3.09 13.90 -1.55
N GLN A 95 2.35 15.02 -1.70
CA GLN A 95 2.49 16.16 -0.79
C GLN A 95 2.05 15.77 0.62
N ALA A 96 0.91 15.10 0.78
CA ALA A 96 0.46 14.61 2.08
C ALA A 96 1.46 13.64 2.73
N ALA A 97 2.12 12.80 1.94
CA ALA A 97 3.18 11.91 2.43
C ALA A 97 4.42 12.68 2.90
N LEU A 98 4.83 13.74 2.18
CA LEU A 98 5.93 14.63 2.57
C LEU A 98 5.59 15.39 3.85
N ASP A 99 4.37 15.91 3.97
CA ASP A 99 3.90 16.61 5.17
C ASP A 99 3.90 15.66 6.39
N LYS A 100 3.53 14.40 6.19
CA LYS A 100 3.64 13.38 7.24
C LYS A 100 5.08 13.15 7.67
N LEU A 101 6.04 13.01 6.73
CA LEU A 101 7.47 12.90 7.08
C LEU A 101 7.93 14.11 7.88
N ALA A 102 7.62 15.32 7.40
CA ALA A 102 8.01 16.57 8.06
C ALA A 102 7.42 16.68 9.48
N SER A 103 6.19 16.24 9.70
CA SER A 103 5.52 16.27 11.01
C SER A 103 6.22 15.41 12.07
N VAL A 104 7.02 14.43 11.66
CA VAL A 104 7.81 13.55 12.54
C VAL A 104 9.31 13.86 12.47
N GLY A 105 9.69 14.98 11.87
CA GLY A 105 11.09 15.43 11.79
C GLY A 105 11.95 14.68 10.77
N VAL A 106 11.33 13.99 9.81
CA VAL A 106 12.04 13.29 8.72
C VAL A 106 12.02 14.15 7.47
N ALA A 107 13.19 14.42 6.91
CA ALA A 107 13.31 15.18 5.65
C ALA A 107 13.34 14.21 4.47
N ALA A 108 12.72 14.61 3.36
CA ALA A 108 12.94 13.95 2.08
C ALA A 108 14.33 14.33 1.54
N ASP A 109 15.07 13.33 1.04
CA ASP A 109 16.38 13.56 0.41
C ASP A 109 16.23 14.23 -0.96
N LYS A 110 15.27 13.78 -1.75
CA LYS A 110 15.04 14.23 -3.12
C LYS A 110 13.56 14.11 -3.48
N VAL A 111 13.01 15.20 -4.04
CA VAL A 111 11.66 15.23 -4.63
C VAL A 111 11.82 15.53 -6.12
N PHE A 112 11.26 14.71 -6.99
CA PHE A 112 11.40 14.84 -8.43
C PHE A 112 10.23 14.21 -9.18
N HIS A 113 10.08 14.57 -10.45
CA HIS A 113 9.12 13.94 -11.34
C HIS A 113 9.72 13.70 -12.73
N PHE A 114 9.06 12.87 -13.54
CA PHE A 114 9.38 12.67 -14.94
C PHE A 114 8.60 13.68 -15.80
N GLY A 115 9.28 14.74 -16.21
CA GLY A 115 8.75 15.77 -17.09
C GLY A 115 9.17 15.57 -18.55
N GLN A 116 8.86 16.55 -19.40
CA GLN A 116 9.18 16.48 -20.84
C GLN A 116 10.68 16.45 -21.14
N LYS A 117 11.52 16.99 -20.27
CA LYS A 117 12.99 17.05 -20.40
C LYS A 117 13.69 15.95 -19.60
N GLY A 118 12.96 14.96 -19.11
CA GLY A 118 13.47 13.90 -18.25
C GLY A 118 13.16 14.14 -16.78
N ILE A 119 14.14 13.91 -15.89
CA ILE A 119 13.94 14.10 -14.44
C ILE A 119 14.00 15.60 -14.12
N GLU A 120 12.91 16.11 -13.57
CA GLU A 120 12.74 17.50 -13.15
C GLU A 120 12.51 17.57 -11.63
N PRO A 121 12.95 18.65 -10.92
CA PRO A 121 12.76 18.76 -9.48
C PRO A 121 11.30 19.05 -9.12
N GLY A 122 10.90 18.60 -7.92
CA GLY A 122 9.55 18.83 -7.37
C GLY A 122 8.54 17.78 -7.81
N ILE A 123 7.29 17.97 -7.33
CA ILE A 123 6.13 17.14 -7.70
C ILE A 123 5.67 17.55 -9.10
N ASP A 124 5.18 16.62 -9.88
CA ASP A 124 4.54 16.90 -11.17
C ASP A 124 3.35 17.84 -10.98
N PRO A 125 3.37 19.06 -11.56
CA PRO A 125 2.26 20.01 -11.42
C PRO A 125 0.93 19.50 -11.94
N ALA A 126 0.95 18.52 -12.86
CA ALA A 126 -0.25 17.90 -13.40
C ALA A 126 -0.73 16.68 -12.59
N HIS A 127 0.03 16.26 -11.56
CA HIS A 127 -0.25 15.07 -10.74
C HIS A 127 -0.51 13.81 -11.57
N ASN A 128 0.25 13.65 -12.68
CA ASN A 128 0.14 12.44 -13.48
C ASN A 128 0.54 11.21 -12.67
N THR A 129 -0.27 10.17 -12.78
CA THR A 129 0.00 8.91 -12.09
C THR A 129 1.36 8.33 -12.52
N TYR A 130 2.12 7.73 -11.59
CA TYR A 130 3.48 7.19 -11.78
C TYR A 130 4.57 8.23 -12.08
N SER A 131 4.26 9.53 -12.02
CA SER A 131 5.21 10.58 -12.44
C SER A 131 6.07 11.11 -11.29
N SER A 132 5.50 11.30 -10.10
CA SER A 132 6.14 11.99 -8.96
C SER A 132 6.76 11.02 -7.96
N PHE A 133 7.92 11.40 -7.43
CA PHE A 133 8.72 10.59 -6.52
C PHE A 133 9.33 11.43 -5.40
N ALA A 134 9.51 10.81 -4.22
CA ALA A 134 10.33 11.37 -3.16
C ALA A 134 11.08 10.28 -2.40
N SER A 135 12.36 10.48 -2.13
CA SER A 135 13.15 9.54 -1.34
C SER A 135 13.40 10.06 0.08
N PHE A 136 13.48 9.13 1.02
CA PHE A 136 13.91 9.38 2.40
C PHE A 136 14.71 8.19 2.93
N ARG A 137 15.32 8.37 4.09
CA ARG A 137 16.12 7.32 4.74
C ARG A 137 15.62 7.08 6.15
N ASP A 138 15.73 5.82 6.57
CA ASP A 138 15.60 5.48 7.98
C ASP A 138 16.89 5.85 8.74
N PRO A 139 16.93 5.73 10.08
CA PRO A 139 18.10 6.09 10.89
C PRO A 139 19.38 5.30 10.60
N ASP A 140 19.28 4.13 9.98
CA ASP A 140 20.41 3.33 9.53
C ASP A 140 20.90 3.70 8.13
N GLY A 141 20.06 4.43 7.36
CA GLY A 141 20.35 4.81 5.98
C GLY A 141 19.69 3.90 4.94
N ASN A 142 18.80 2.98 5.32
CA ASN A 142 17.97 2.25 4.36
C ASN A 142 17.11 3.23 3.58
N GLN A 143 17.11 3.12 2.26
CA GLN A 143 16.47 4.08 1.40
C GLN A 143 15.08 3.62 0.98
N TRP A 144 14.12 4.50 1.22
CA TRP A 144 12.74 4.40 0.82
C TRP A 144 12.45 5.36 -0.32
N LEU A 145 11.53 4.97 -1.20
CA LEU A 145 11.07 5.80 -2.30
C LEU A 145 9.53 5.82 -2.31
N PHE A 146 8.96 6.98 -2.12
CA PHE A 146 7.55 7.22 -2.45
C PHE A 146 7.38 7.34 -3.95
N GLN A 147 6.30 6.77 -4.47
CA GLN A 147 5.80 7.02 -5.81
C GLN A 147 4.32 7.37 -5.73
N GLU A 148 3.93 8.47 -6.36
CA GLU A 148 2.52 8.86 -6.46
C GLU A 148 1.82 8.04 -7.54
N ILE A 149 0.76 7.31 -7.13
CA ILE A 149 -0.10 6.56 -8.05
C ILE A 149 -1.54 6.88 -7.73
N THR A 150 -2.16 7.72 -8.54
CA THR A 150 -3.57 8.13 -8.42
C THR A 150 -4.52 7.17 -9.14
N ASN A 151 -4.03 6.55 -10.22
CA ASN A 151 -4.75 5.53 -11.00
C ASN A 151 -3.79 4.39 -11.34
N ARG A 152 -4.20 3.14 -11.11
CA ARG A 152 -3.36 1.97 -11.41
C ARG A 152 -3.52 1.54 -12.86
N LEU A 153 -2.41 1.15 -13.46
CA LEU A 153 -2.41 0.47 -14.75
C LEU A 153 -3.05 -0.93 -14.63
N PRO A 154 -3.72 -1.42 -15.69
CA PRO A 154 -4.28 -2.78 -15.72
C PRO A 154 -3.25 -3.86 -15.40
N GLY A 155 -3.69 -4.98 -14.81
CA GLY A 155 -2.84 -6.14 -14.49
C GLY A 155 -2.08 -6.05 -13.16
N ARG A 156 -2.27 -5.00 -12.37
CA ARG A 156 -1.68 -4.86 -11.03
C ARG A 156 -2.52 -5.52 -9.93
N VAL A 157 -3.72 -5.94 -10.23
CA VAL A 157 -4.62 -6.67 -9.34
C VAL A 157 -4.82 -8.06 -9.90
N ASP A 158 -4.73 -9.09 -9.06
CA ASP A 158 -5.00 -10.47 -9.47
C ASP A 158 -6.42 -10.58 -10.04
N ALA A 159 -6.56 -11.29 -11.16
CA ALA A 159 -7.84 -11.49 -11.82
C ALA A 159 -8.88 -12.24 -10.95
N ALA A 160 -8.42 -12.95 -9.93
CA ALA A 160 -9.27 -13.73 -9.01
C ALA A 160 -9.64 -12.98 -7.73
N GLU A 161 -8.94 -11.87 -7.40
CA GLU A 161 -9.15 -11.12 -6.17
C GLU A 161 -9.47 -9.65 -6.47
N THR A 162 -10.35 -9.07 -5.67
CA THR A 162 -10.57 -7.63 -5.59
C THR A 162 -10.15 -7.15 -4.21
N SER A 163 -9.39 -6.05 -4.15
CA SER A 163 -8.95 -5.47 -2.88
C SER A 163 -9.03 -3.95 -2.95
N PHE A 164 -9.34 -3.33 -1.83
CA PHE A 164 -9.37 -1.89 -1.67
C PHE A 164 -8.41 -1.50 -0.54
N GLY A 165 -7.57 -0.50 -0.78
CA GLY A 165 -6.54 -0.06 0.16
C GLY A 165 -7.10 0.66 1.39
N SER A 166 -8.31 1.23 1.29
CA SER A 166 -8.98 1.96 2.37
C SER A 166 -10.49 2.06 2.13
N ALA A 167 -11.23 2.55 3.14
CA ALA A 167 -12.66 2.85 3.00
C ALA A 167 -12.90 3.95 1.94
N GLU A 168 -11.99 4.93 1.82
CA GLU A 168 -12.05 5.99 0.81
C GLU A 168 -11.84 5.44 -0.60
N ASP A 169 -10.93 4.50 -0.77
CA ASP A 169 -10.68 3.82 -2.06
C ASP A 169 -11.93 3.04 -2.49
N LEU A 170 -12.50 2.24 -1.58
CA LEU A 170 -13.78 1.54 -1.83
C LEU A 170 -14.90 2.53 -2.16
N ALA A 171 -15.06 3.61 -1.38
CA ALA A 171 -16.09 4.62 -1.62
C ALA A 171 -15.90 5.32 -2.98
N SER A 172 -14.65 5.53 -3.40
CA SER A 172 -14.33 6.08 -4.73
C SER A 172 -14.70 5.13 -5.85
N ALA A 173 -14.42 3.83 -5.70
CA ALA A 173 -14.84 2.80 -6.64
C ALA A 173 -16.37 2.70 -6.74
N MET A 174 -17.07 2.75 -5.61
CA MET A 174 -18.55 2.76 -5.58
C MET A 174 -19.13 3.96 -6.31
N ARG A 175 -18.58 5.18 -6.13
CA ARG A 175 -19.02 6.38 -6.86
C ARG A 175 -18.78 6.27 -8.36
N ARG A 176 -17.69 5.65 -8.80
CA ARG A 176 -17.46 5.37 -10.23
C ARG A 176 -18.49 4.38 -10.77
N ALA A 177 -18.78 3.32 -10.03
CA ALA A 177 -19.79 2.34 -10.39
C ALA A 177 -21.19 2.98 -10.46
N GLU A 178 -21.58 3.81 -9.49
CA GLU A 178 -22.84 4.55 -9.46
C GLU A 178 -23.00 5.42 -10.72
N LYS A 179 -21.98 6.21 -11.06
CA LYS A 179 -22.01 7.06 -12.26
C LYS A 179 -22.19 6.23 -13.54
N ALA A 180 -21.43 5.14 -13.68
CA ALA A 180 -21.51 4.28 -14.85
C ALA A 180 -22.85 3.53 -14.93
N HIS A 181 -23.41 3.12 -13.80
CA HIS A 181 -24.72 2.48 -13.72
C HIS A 181 -25.85 3.44 -14.12
N GLY A 182 -25.79 4.70 -13.70
CA GLY A 182 -26.75 5.71 -14.14
C GLY A 182 -26.75 5.93 -15.66
N GLU A 183 -25.60 5.79 -16.33
CA GLU A 183 -25.54 5.82 -17.80
C GLU A 183 -26.06 4.51 -18.41
N HIS A 184 -25.88 3.38 -17.76
CA HIS A 184 -26.46 2.10 -18.17
C HIS A 184 -28.00 2.14 -18.10
N GLU A 185 -28.59 2.57 -16.98
CA GLU A 185 -30.05 2.72 -16.83
C GLU A 185 -30.66 3.66 -17.88
N LYS A 186 -30.01 4.78 -18.19
CA LYS A 186 -30.44 5.69 -19.26
C LYS A 186 -30.51 4.99 -20.62
N ARG A 187 -29.48 4.17 -20.95
CA ARG A 187 -29.46 3.40 -22.20
C ARG A 187 -30.58 2.34 -22.26
N MET A 188 -30.94 1.80 -21.08
CA MET A 188 -32.01 0.81 -20.92
C MET A 188 -33.40 1.46 -20.80
N GLY A 189 -33.56 2.75 -21.16
CA GLY A 189 -34.84 3.45 -21.15
C GLY A 189 -35.24 4.04 -19.79
N GLY A 190 -34.31 4.18 -18.85
CA GLY A 190 -34.56 4.78 -17.53
C GLY A 190 -35.28 3.86 -16.54
N VAL A 191 -35.31 2.57 -16.81
CA VAL A 191 -35.86 1.57 -15.89
C VAL A 191 -34.84 1.29 -14.81
N ARG A 192 -35.29 1.32 -13.53
CA ARG A 192 -34.43 1.01 -12.38
C ARG A 192 -34.01 -0.46 -12.45
N ASP A 193 -32.70 -0.69 -12.33
CA ASP A 193 -32.16 -2.04 -12.22
C ASP A 193 -32.27 -2.55 -10.78
N GLU A 194 -33.06 -3.61 -10.56
CA GLU A 194 -33.21 -4.25 -9.25
C GLU A 194 -31.94 -5.03 -8.84
N ASN A 195 -31.10 -5.41 -9.80
CA ASN A 195 -29.86 -6.13 -9.58
C ASN A 195 -28.63 -5.20 -9.58
N TRP A 196 -28.82 -3.93 -9.25
CA TRP A 196 -27.76 -2.91 -9.24
C TRP A 196 -26.51 -3.35 -8.44
N SER A 197 -26.67 -4.14 -7.38
CA SER A 197 -25.57 -4.61 -6.54
C SER A 197 -24.64 -5.56 -7.31
N ASP A 198 -25.19 -6.47 -8.11
CA ASP A 198 -24.41 -7.40 -8.94
C ASP A 198 -23.71 -6.64 -10.07
N TRP A 199 -24.42 -5.68 -10.68
CA TRP A 199 -23.84 -4.80 -11.70
C TRP A 199 -22.67 -3.97 -11.14
N TYR A 200 -22.82 -3.40 -9.93
CA TYR A 200 -21.74 -2.66 -9.25
C TYR A 200 -20.53 -3.55 -8.96
N ALA A 201 -20.77 -4.76 -8.45
CA ALA A 201 -19.69 -5.71 -8.17
C ALA A 201 -18.92 -6.05 -9.46
N LEU A 202 -19.63 -6.35 -10.54
CA LEU A 202 -19.02 -6.64 -11.85
C LEU A 202 -18.25 -5.43 -12.39
N TYR A 203 -18.80 -4.22 -12.26
CA TYR A 203 -18.14 -2.99 -12.67
C TYR A 203 -16.85 -2.77 -11.89
N MET A 204 -16.88 -2.84 -10.56
CA MET A 204 -15.71 -2.61 -9.71
C MET A 204 -14.60 -3.64 -9.97
N VAL A 205 -14.98 -4.90 -10.21
CA VAL A 205 -14.04 -5.96 -10.61
C VAL A 205 -13.40 -5.64 -11.96
N ALA A 206 -14.20 -5.23 -12.96
CA ALA A 206 -13.71 -4.88 -14.29
C ALA A 206 -12.80 -3.63 -14.24
N ASP A 207 -13.19 -2.60 -13.47
CA ASP A 207 -12.42 -1.37 -13.26
C ASP A 207 -11.03 -1.65 -12.65
N GLN A 208 -10.94 -2.53 -11.63
CA GLN A 208 -9.67 -2.92 -11.05
C GLN A 208 -8.80 -3.75 -12.00
N LYS A 209 -9.42 -4.59 -12.83
CA LYS A 209 -8.72 -5.44 -13.82
C LYS A 209 -8.33 -4.68 -15.10
N GLY A 210 -8.89 -3.51 -15.33
CA GLY A 210 -8.77 -2.81 -16.61
C GLY A 210 -9.42 -3.57 -17.77
N THR A 211 -10.49 -4.34 -17.48
CA THR A 211 -11.27 -5.07 -18.48
C THR A 211 -12.53 -4.28 -18.86
N GLU A 212 -13.21 -4.71 -19.93
CA GLU A 212 -14.45 -4.03 -20.36
C GLU A 212 -15.52 -4.16 -19.26
N PRO A 213 -16.10 -3.03 -18.77
CA PRO A 213 -17.13 -3.06 -17.76
C PRO A 213 -18.45 -3.68 -18.30
N PRO A 214 -19.37 -4.09 -17.42
CA PRO A 214 -20.68 -4.60 -17.82
C PRO A 214 -21.44 -3.54 -18.65
N ARG A 215 -22.13 -4.03 -19.68
CA ARG A 215 -22.91 -3.18 -20.60
C ARG A 215 -24.33 -2.98 -20.11
#